data_3ff90f6a3415de5bf5a8daf97fb96964
#
_entry.id   3ff90f6a3415de5bf5a8daf97fb96964
#
_cell.length_a   1.000
_cell.length_b   1.000
_cell.length_c   1.000
_cell.angle_alpha   90.00
_cell.angle_beta   90.00
_cell.angle_gamma   90.00
#
_symmetry.space_group_name_H-M   'P 1'
#
loop_
_entity.id
_entity.type
_entity.pdbx_description
1 polymer ?
#
loop_
_entity_poly.entity_id
_entity_poly.type
_entity_poly.pdbx_seq_one_letter_code
_entity_poly.pdbx_strand_id
1 'polypeptide(L)'
;MNKLLLFLCTAGLMSAAQAQVQAPQPSPFTKVEQKVGLTDVTLEYSRPGMRDREIFGDLVPYGEVWRTGANENTKITFSDDVTVQGKELKAGTYAIYTIPKEKEWEVMFYNDASNWGNPAEWSEEKVALKATAEVMELPFEMETFTIMIDELKNDSAALNIIWENTVANLRFEVPTEEKAMASIEKTMNGPGAGDYFAAATYYHDANKDLEQAYEWVNKSLEMGNPNAFWILRRKSLIAADLGKTEEAIAAAKKSLAEAEKAGNQDYVKMNKDSLKEWGVM
;
A
#
# COMPACT_ATOMS: atom_id res chain seq x y z
N MET A 1 65.29 -42.70 -38.79
CA MET A 1 64.06 -41.98 -39.28
C MET A 1 62.93 -42.35 -38.36
N ASN A 2 62.73 -41.56 -37.32
CA ASN A 2 61.71 -41.82 -36.25
C ASN A 2 60.39 -41.10 -36.63
N LYS A 3 59.36 -41.90 -36.76
CA LYS A 3 57.97 -41.38 -36.84
C LYS A 3 57.42 -41.19 -35.43
N LEU A 4 57.27 -39.96 -35.05
CA LEU A 4 56.61 -39.56 -33.76
C LEU A 4 55.10 -39.65 -33.97
N LEU A 5 54.43 -40.58 -33.32
CA LEU A 5 52.97 -40.65 -33.24
C LEU A 5 52.48 -39.69 -32.17
N LEU A 6 51.81 -38.64 -32.61
CA LEU A 6 51.14 -37.69 -31.73
C LEU A 6 49.74 -38.22 -31.35
N PHE A 7 49.59 -38.72 -30.12
CA PHE A 7 48.29 -39.16 -29.58
C PHE A 7 47.56 -37.91 -29.00
N LEU A 8 46.55 -37.45 -29.73
CA LEU A 8 45.69 -36.36 -29.29
C LEU A 8 44.61 -36.94 -28.36
N CYS A 9 44.80 -36.80 -27.05
CA CYS A 9 43.76 -37.08 -26.07
C CYS A 9 42.73 -35.95 -26.07
N THR A 10 41.64 -36.08 -26.78
CA THR A 10 40.44 -35.25 -26.65
C THR A 10 39.69 -35.67 -25.37
N ALA A 11 39.96 -34.98 -24.27
CA ALA A 11 39.16 -35.06 -23.06
C ALA A 11 37.81 -34.37 -23.34
N GLY A 12 36.79 -35.15 -23.66
CA GLY A 12 35.42 -34.70 -23.75
C GLY A 12 34.92 -34.30 -22.36
N LEU A 13 34.81 -33.00 -22.11
CA LEU A 13 34.05 -32.46 -20.98
C LEU A 13 32.56 -32.79 -21.23
N MET A 14 32.08 -33.89 -20.66
CA MET A 14 30.65 -34.15 -20.52
C MET A 14 30.14 -33.18 -19.45
N SER A 15 29.62 -32.05 -19.89
CA SER A 15 28.73 -31.23 -19.07
C SER A 15 27.48 -32.08 -18.79
N ALA A 16 27.41 -32.67 -17.62
CA ALA A 16 26.18 -33.28 -17.11
C ALA A 16 25.18 -32.12 -16.91
N ALA A 17 24.34 -31.87 -17.91
CA ALA A 17 23.17 -31.05 -17.73
C ALA A 17 22.28 -31.77 -16.72
N GLN A 18 22.29 -31.34 -15.46
CA GLN A 18 21.33 -31.79 -14.47
C GLN A 18 19.98 -31.24 -14.87
N ALA A 19 19.18 -32.06 -15.54
CA ALA A 19 17.78 -31.79 -15.76
C ALA A 19 17.08 -31.84 -14.38
N GLN A 20 16.95 -30.68 -13.73
CA GLN A 20 16.11 -30.59 -12.54
C GLN A 20 14.66 -30.65 -12.96
N VAL A 21 13.92 -31.61 -12.43
CA VAL A 21 12.47 -31.68 -12.59
C VAL A 21 11.87 -30.43 -11.96
N GLN A 22 11.22 -29.60 -12.77
CA GLN A 22 10.45 -28.45 -12.27
C GLN A 22 9.10 -28.96 -11.76
N ALA A 23 8.90 -28.93 -10.45
CA ALA A 23 7.63 -29.27 -9.80
C ALA A 23 7.07 -28.02 -9.10
N PRO A 24 5.71 -27.85 -9.06
CA PRO A 24 5.09 -26.78 -8.30
C PRO A 24 5.47 -26.85 -6.83
N GLN A 25 5.77 -25.69 -6.24
CA GLN A 25 6.05 -25.61 -4.80
C GLN A 25 4.77 -25.83 -3.99
N PRO A 26 4.81 -26.61 -2.90
CA PRO A 26 3.64 -26.82 -2.03
C PRO A 26 3.10 -25.53 -1.38
N SER A 27 3.96 -24.55 -1.20
CA SER A 27 3.65 -23.20 -0.69
C SER A 27 4.23 -22.18 -1.66
N PRO A 28 3.48 -21.80 -2.71
CA PRO A 28 4.00 -20.91 -3.75
C PRO A 28 4.38 -19.55 -3.19
N PHE A 29 5.49 -19.02 -3.70
CA PHE A 29 5.94 -17.66 -3.41
C PHE A 29 5.01 -16.62 -4.05
N THR A 30 4.83 -15.50 -3.37
CA THR A 30 4.15 -14.32 -3.91
C THR A 30 4.90 -13.05 -3.54
N LYS A 31 4.80 -12.06 -4.42
CA LYS A 31 5.24 -10.70 -4.18
C LYS A 31 4.06 -9.76 -4.45
N VAL A 32 3.80 -8.85 -3.51
CA VAL A 32 2.79 -7.82 -3.63
C VAL A 32 3.48 -6.47 -3.50
N GLU A 33 3.22 -5.57 -4.44
CA GLU A 33 3.69 -4.18 -4.41
C GLU A 33 2.47 -3.27 -4.31
N GLN A 34 2.41 -2.47 -3.26
CA GLN A 34 1.30 -1.58 -2.96
C GLN A 34 1.82 -0.18 -2.64
N LYS A 35 1.25 0.82 -3.28
CA LYS A 35 1.48 2.21 -2.89
C LYS A 35 0.45 2.62 -1.84
N VAL A 36 0.94 3.12 -0.70
CA VAL A 36 0.12 3.70 0.39
C VAL A 36 0.48 5.17 0.48
N GLY A 37 -0.46 6.04 0.15
CA GLY A 37 -0.15 7.47 0.00
C GLY A 37 0.99 7.70 -0.99
N LEU A 38 2.14 8.17 -0.52
CA LEU A 38 3.36 8.39 -1.31
C LEU A 38 4.49 7.40 -0.98
N THR A 39 4.19 6.34 -0.24
CA THR A 39 5.14 5.30 0.19
C THR A 39 4.91 4.02 -0.59
N ASP A 40 5.99 3.40 -1.09
CA ASP A 40 5.94 2.08 -1.70
C ASP A 40 6.14 1.01 -0.62
N VAL A 41 5.24 0.03 -0.60
CA VAL A 41 5.28 -1.09 0.34
C VAL A 41 5.34 -2.38 -0.48
N THR A 42 6.31 -3.24 -0.18
CA THR A 42 6.46 -4.54 -0.84
C THR A 42 6.35 -5.65 0.20
N LEU A 43 5.55 -6.67 -0.11
CA LEU A 43 5.43 -7.92 0.66
C LEU A 43 5.97 -9.08 -0.17
N GLU A 44 6.80 -9.91 0.44
CA GLU A 44 7.34 -11.12 -0.18
C GLU A 44 7.16 -12.30 0.81
N TYR A 45 6.39 -13.31 0.42
CA TYR A 45 6.08 -14.42 1.30
C TYR A 45 5.64 -15.67 0.55
N SER A 46 5.69 -16.83 1.20
CA SER A 46 5.17 -18.09 0.68
C SER A 46 3.81 -18.41 1.28
N ARG A 47 2.91 -18.96 0.45
CA ARG A 47 1.49 -19.16 0.75
C ARG A 47 1.15 -20.65 0.95
N PRO A 48 1.25 -21.20 2.17
CA PRO A 48 0.78 -22.55 2.46
C PRO A 48 -0.76 -22.64 2.40
N GLY A 49 -1.28 -23.82 2.02
CA GLY A 49 -2.69 -24.16 2.16
C GLY A 49 -2.98 -24.88 3.47
N MET A 50 -4.22 -24.77 3.96
CA MET A 50 -4.72 -25.50 5.15
C MET A 50 -4.67 -27.02 4.94
N ARG A 51 -5.17 -27.48 3.83
CA ARG A 51 -5.24 -28.93 3.48
C ARG A 51 -5.87 -29.74 4.60
N ASP A 52 -7.06 -29.33 4.99
CA ASP A 52 -7.88 -29.98 6.03
C ASP A 52 -7.22 -30.08 7.42
N ARG A 53 -6.21 -29.21 7.71
CA ARG A 53 -5.53 -29.14 9.02
C ARG A 53 -6.13 -28.01 9.84
N GLU A 54 -6.19 -28.20 11.15
CA GLU A 54 -6.34 -27.12 12.12
C GLU A 54 -5.06 -26.29 12.15
N ILE A 55 -5.21 -24.97 12.01
CA ILE A 55 -4.06 -24.08 11.87
C ILE A 55 -3.64 -23.51 13.22
N PHE A 56 -4.47 -22.63 13.77
CA PHE A 56 -4.08 -21.94 15.01
C PHE A 56 -4.43 -22.74 16.24
N GLY A 57 -3.40 -23.04 17.04
CA GLY A 57 -3.50 -23.96 18.19
C GLY A 57 -2.91 -25.33 17.92
N ASP A 58 -2.79 -25.76 16.65
CA ASP A 58 -2.17 -27.03 16.25
C ASP A 58 -0.95 -26.81 15.37
N LEU A 59 -1.11 -26.58 14.05
CA LEU A 59 0.01 -26.38 13.11
C LEU A 59 0.85 -25.14 13.47
N VAL A 60 0.19 -24.09 13.93
CA VAL A 60 0.79 -22.85 14.45
C VAL A 60 0.39 -22.72 15.92
N PRO A 61 1.22 -23.16 16.86
CA PRO A 61 0.90 -23.11 18.29
C PRO A 61 0.71 -21.68 18.79
N TYR A 62 -0.26 -21.48 19.68
CA TYR A 62 -0.42 -20.22 20.37
C TYR A 62 0.74 -19.92 21.32
N GLY A 63 1.16 -18.66 21.39
CA GLY A 63 2.21 -18.20 22.29
C GLY A 63 3.64 -18.47 21.82
N GLU A 64 3.82 -19.05 20.65
CA GLU A 64 5.14 -19.35 20.08
C GLU A 64 5.45 -18.45 18.88
N VAL A 65 6.76 -18.20 18.64
CA VAL A 65 7.21 -17.41 17.49
C VAL A 65 7.01 -18.18 16.20
N TRP A 66 6.25 -17.60 15.29
CA TRP A 66 6.00 -18.12 13.96
C TRP A 66 6.58 -17.20 12.87
N ARG A 67 7.23 -17.78 11.83
CA ARG A 67 7.79 -17.06 10.68
C ARG A 67 6.73 -16.40 9.76
N THR A 68 5.45 -16.48 10.12
CA THR A 68 4.33 -15.84 9.42
C THR A 68 4.23 -16.26 7.96
N GLY A 69 4.14 -17.56 7.73
CA GLY A 69 4.09 -18.18 6.39
C GLY A 69 4.85 -19.49 6.32
N ALA A 70 5.50 -19.73 5.18
CA ALA A 70 6.25 -20.96 4.91
C ALA A 70 7.56 -20.66 4.15
N ASN A 71 8.48 -21.63 4.09
CA ASN A 71 9.79 -21.55 3.42
C ASN A 71 10.68 -20.45 4.02
N GLU A 72 11.15 -19.49 3.18
CA GLU A 72 11.85 -18.30 3.65
C GLU A 72 10.94 -17.47 4.57
N ASN A 73 11.53 -16.63 5.41
CA ASN A 73 10.76 -15.69 6.22
C ASN A 73 9.95 -14.71 5.34
N THR A 74 8.79 -14.34 5.83
CA THR A 74 7.97 -13.29 5.23
C THR A 74 8.67 -11.95 5.38
N LYS A 75 8.71 -11.15 4.31
CA LYS A 75 9.40 -9.86 4.29
C LYS A 75 8.42 -8.75 3.95
N ILE A 76 8.60 -7.62 4.63
CA ILE A 76 7.97 -6.36 4.26
C ILE A 76 9.06 -5.30 4.05
N THR A 77 8.91 -4.51 2.99
CA THR A 77 9.82 -3.42 2.67
C THR A 77 9.03 -2.12 2.59
N PHE A 78 9.49 -1.09 3.30
CA PHE A 78 8.97 0.27 3.23
C PHE A 78 9.99 1.19 2.57
N SER A 79 9.55 2.01 1.60
CA SER A 79 10.41 3.00 0.95
C SER A 79 10.70 4.22 1.81
N ASP A 80 9.90 4.44 2.84
CA ASP A 80 9.96 5.59 3.75
C ASP A 80 9.82 5.12 5.20
N ASP A 81 10.18 5.99 6.14
CA ASP A 81 9.91 5.77 7.55
C ASP A 81 8.38 5.70 7.78
N VAL A 82 7.91 4.73 8.54
CA VAL A 82 6.49 4.55 8.83
C VAL A 82 6.23 4.56 10.33
N THR A 83 4.98 4.79 10.73
CA THR A 83 4.57 4.76 12.13
C THR A 83 3.64 3.57 12.35
N VAL A 84 3.95 2.74 13.33
CA VAL A 84 3.14 1.60 13.74
C VAL A 84 2.78 1.78 15.22
N GLN A 85 1.48 1.99 15.51
CA GLN A 85 0.99 2.23 16.87
C GLN A 85 1.76 3.35 17.62
N GLY A 86 2.01 4.48 16.91
CA GLY A 86 2.73 5.63 17.45
C GLY A 86 4.24 5.46 17.62
N LYS A 87 4.81 4.34 17.14
CA LYS A 87 6.25 4.07 17.16
C LYS A 87 6.82 4.15 15.76
N GLU A 88 7.92 4.84 15.58
CA GLU A 88 8.63 4.96 14.32
C GLU A 88 9.32 3.64 13.94
N LEU A 89 9.14 3.21 12.68
CA LEU A 89 9.88 2.14 12.03
C LEU A 89 10.56 2.72 10.80
N LYS A 90 11.89 2.63 10.74
CA LYS A 90 12.69 3.21 9.65
C LYS A 90 12.41 2.55 8.31
N ALA A 91 12.62 3.29 7.22
CA ALA A 91 12.64 2.73 5.87
C ALA A 91 13.58 1.53 5.78
N GLY A 92 13.17 0.46 5.11
CA GLY A 92 13.99 -0.74 4.99
C GLY A 92 13.17 -2.00 4.82
N THR A 93 13.88 -3.13 4.81
CA THR A 93 13.30 -4.47 4.70
C THR A 93 13.38 -5.19 6.04
N TYR A 94 12.26 -5.73 6.50
CA TYR A 94 12.12 -6.46 7.74
C TYR A 94 11.53 -7.84 7.51
N ALA A 95 12.01 -8.84 8.24
CA ALA A 95 11.27 -10.08 8.37
C ALA A 95 10.09 -9.87 9.33
N ILE A 96 8.94 -10.43 8.99
CA ILE A 96 7.77 -10.46 9.87
C ILE A 96 7.75 -11.78 10.63
N TYR A 97 7.79 -11.69 11.95
CA TYR A 97 7.48 -12.80 12.85
C TYR A 97 6.26 -12.45 13.68
N THR A 98 5.46 -13.45 14.01
CA THR A 98 4.28 -13.24 14.86
C THR A 98 4.26 -14.23 16.01
N ILE A 99 3.60 -13.84 17.11
CA ILE A 99 3.21 -14.75 18.19
C ILE A 99 1.68 -14.73 18.23
N PRO A 100 1.01 -15.71 17.61
CA PRO A 100 -0.44 -15.81 17.62
C PRO A 100 -1.00 -16.09 19.01
N LYS A 101 -2.14 -15.47 19.33
CA LYS A 101 -2.99 -15.76 20.48
C LYS A 101 -4.46 -15.64 20.04
N GLU A 102 -5.38 -16.10 20.85
CA GLU A 102 -6.80 -16.14 20.50
C GLU A 102 -7.42 -14.77 20.14
N LYS A 103 -7.00 -13.69 20.81
CA LYS A 103 -7.62 -12.35 20.69
C LYS A 103 -6.71 -11.28 20.13
N GLU A 104 -5.42 -11.49 20.19
CA GLU A 104 -4.42 -10.54 19.71
C GLU A 104 -3.16 -11.28 19.28
N TRP A 105 -2.43 -10.74 18.32
CA TRP A 105 -1.13 -11.26 17.94
C TRP A 105 -0.06 -10.22 18.22
N GLU A 106 1.09 -10.65 18.73
CA GLU A 106 2.29 -9.83 18.68
C GLU A 106 2.91 -9.94 17.29
N VAL A 107 3.11 -8.82 16.62
CA VAL A 107 3.77 -8.71 15.31
C VAL A 107 5.13 -8.06 15.51
N MET A 108 6.19 -8.71 15.05
CA MET A 108 7.57 -8.26 15.19
C MET A 108 8.20 -7.97 13.84
N PHE A 109 8.74 -6.77 13.69
CA PHE A 109 9.56 -6.38 12.55
C PHE A 109 11.02 -6.63 12.91
N TYR A 110 11.64 -7.60 12.23
CA TYR A 110 12.96 -8.12 12.58
C TYR A 110 13.99 -7.72 11.51
N ASN A 111 15.11 -7.15 11.93
CA ASN A 111 16.14 -6.59 11.05
C ASN A 111 16.86 -7.63 10.17
N ASP A 112 16.91 -8.90 10.58
CA ASP A 112 17.52 -9.95 9.78
C ASP A 112 16.48 -10.66 8.92
N ALA A 113 16.39 -10.23 7.66
CA ALA A 113 15.44 -10.75 6.69
C ALA A 113 16.02 -11.86 5.79
N SER A 114 17.14 -12.49 6.17
CA SER A 114 17.83 -13.50 5.35
C SER A 114 17.57 -14.95 5.80
N ASN A 115 16.79 -15.17 6.86
CA ASN A 115 16.60 -16.48 7.45
C ASN A 115 15.66 -17.37 6.63
N TRP A 116 15.96 -18.65 6.57
CA TRP A 116 15.03 -19.70 6.12
C TRP A 116 14.21 -20.19 7.32
N GLY A 117 13.01 -19.64 7.50
CA GLY A 117 12.17 -19.95 8.66
C GLY A 117 12.51 -19.09 9.89
N ASN A 118 12.33 -19.66 11.08
CA ASN A 118 12.75 -18.99 12.31
C ASN A 118 14.28 -18.98 12.41
N PRO A 119 14.90 -17.92 12.97
CA PRO A 119 16.34 -17.92 13.22
C PRO A 119 16.71 -19.04 14.22
N ALA A 120 17.90 -19.62 14.04
CA ALA A 120 18.37 -20.67 14.94
C ALA A 120 18.48 -20.18 16.41
N GLU A 121 18.85 -18.90 16.57
CA GLU A 121 18.88 -18.20 17.86
C GLU A 121 18.10 -16.91 17.72
N TRP A 122 17.06 -16.74 18.53
CA TRP A 122 16.30 -15.51 18.61
C TRP A 122 17.09 -14.40 19.30
N SER A 123 17.12 -13.21 18.75
CA SER A 123 17.77 -12.05 19.37
C SER A 123 16.79 -10.88 19.46
N GLU A 124 16.46 -10.45 20.67
CA GLU A 124 15.63 -9.27 20.91
C GLU A 124 16.26 -7.98 20.35
N GLU A 125 17.58 -7.89 20.27
CA GLU A 125 18.30 -6.75 19.72
C GLU A 125 18.05 -6.56 18.22
N LYS A 126 17.65 -7.62 17.51
CA LYS A 126 17.29 -7.57 16.10
C LYS A 126 15.82 -7.19 15.87
N VAL A 127 15.01 -7.11 16.92
CA VAL A 127 13.61 -6.66 16.81
C VAL A 127 13.59 -5.15 16.71
N ALA A 128 13.31 -4.63 15.51
CA ALA A 128 13.21 -3.20 15.26
C ALA A 128 11.96 -2.60 15.92
N LEU A 129 10.83 -3.34 15.89
CA LEU A 129 9.58 -2.90 16.47
C LEU A 129 8.69 -4.10 16.81
N LYS A 130 7.97 -4.00 17.93
CA LYS A 130 6.85 -4.88 18.31
C LYS A 130 5.55 -4.09 18.34
N ALA A 131 4.51 -4.69 17.77
CA ALA A 131 3.17 -4.14 17.73
C ALA A 131 2.14 -5.24 18.01
N THR A 132 0.92 -4.84 18.40
CA THR A 132 -0.19 -5.76 18.64
C THR A 132 -1.20 -5.67 17.50
N ALA A 133 -1.44 -6.79 16.81
CA ALA A 133 -2.49 -6.90 15.82
C ALA A 133 -3.79 -7.37 16.49
N GLU A 134 -4.90 -6.72 16.15
CA GLU A 134 -6.23 -7.14 16.59
C GLU A 134 -6.69 -8.37 15.80
N VAL A 135 -7.27 -9.35 16.48
CA VAL A 135 -7.79 -10.56 15.86
C VAL A 135 -9.29 -10.43 15.61
N MET A 136 -9.68 -10.72 14.38
CA MET A 136 -11.07 -10.82 13.94
C MET A 136 -11.34 -12.18 13.35
N GLU A 137 -12.57 -12.69 13.51
CA GLU A 137 -13.02 -13.95 12.92
C GLU A 137 -13.73 -13.68 11.59
N LEU A 138 -13.36 -14.44 10.56
CA LEU A 138 -14.06 -14.46 9.27
C LEU A 138 -15.25 -15.40 9.31
N PRO A 139 -16.34 -15.09 8.60
CA PRO A 139 -17.49 -15.98 8.47
C PRO A 139 -17.27 -17.16 7.50
N PHE A 140 -16.06 -17.33 6.98
CA PHE A 140 -15.63 -18.37 6.05
C PHE A 140 -14.15 -18.71 6.26
N GLU A 141 -13.75 -19.89 5.79
CA GLU A 141 -12.36 -20.33 5.88
C GLU A 141 -11.54 -19.84 4.66
N MET A 142 -10.37 -19.28 4.94
CA MET A 142 -9.38 -18.94 3.95
C MET A 142 -8.37 -20.09 3.81
N GLU A 143 -8.57 -20.94 2.81
CA GLU A 143 -7.73 -22.12 2.55
C GLU A 143 -6.24 -21.77 2.41
N THR A 144 -5.93 -20.71 1.67
CA THR A 144 -4.55 -20.33 1.38
C THR A 144 -4.13 -19.15 2.25
N PHE A 145 -3.03 -19.30 3.01
CA PHE A 145 -2.41 -18.22 3.76
C PHE A 145 -2.24 -16.97 2.91
N THR A 146 -2.73 -15.84 3.38
CA THR A 146 -2.74 -14.58 2.64
C THR A 146 -2.30 -13.44 3.53
N ILE A 147 -1.38 -12.60 3.03
CA ILE A 147 -1.10 -11.30 3.61
C ILE A 147 -1.51 -10.25 2.58
N MET A 148 -2.26 -9.25 3.02
CA MET A 148 -2.71 -8.16 2.15
C MET A 148 -2.58 -6.81 2.84
N ILE A 149 -2.41 -5.77 2.04
CA ILE A 149 -2.46 -4.38 2.48
C ILE A 149 -3.82 -3.84 2.05
N ASP A 150 -4.63 -3.42 3.00
CA ASP A 150 -6.01 -2.96 2.80
C ASP A 150 -6.32 -1.74 3.67
N GLU A 151 -7.57 -1.30 3.70
CA GLU A 151 -8.01 -0.06 4.37
C GLU A 151 -7.16 1.16 3.94
N LEU A 152 -6.89 1.24 2.64
CA LEU A 152 -6.01 2.24 2.05
C LEU A 152 -6.57 3.66 2.22
N LYS A 153 -5.78 4.52 2.88
CA LYS A 153 -6.02 5.96 3.01
C LYS A 153 -4.82 6.73 2.47
N ASN A 154 -4.93 8.05 2.45
CA ASN A 154 -3.82 8.89 2.00
C ASN A 154 -2.56 8.76 2.86
N ASP A 155 -2.71 8.47 4.14
CA ASP A 155 -1.68 8.49 5.18
C ASP A 155 -1.54 7.18 5.95
N SER A 156 -2.35 6.18 5.65
CA SER A 156 -2.37 4.93 6.43
C SER A 156 -2.94 3.76 5.65
N ALA A 157 -2.65 2.55 6.13
CA ALA A 157 -3.22 1.29 5.67
C ALA A 157 -3.22 0.26 6.79
N ALA A 158 -3.80 -0.91 6.53
CA ALA A 158 -3.74 -2.06 7.41
C ALA A 158 -3.01 -3.23 6.74
N LEU A 159 -2.10 -3.85 7.47
CA LEU A 159 -1.53 -5.15 7.15
C LEU A 159 -2.44 -6.22 7.74
N ASN A 160 -3.08 -7.01 6.89
CA ASN A 160 -3.96 -8.11 7.27
C ASN A 160 -3.25 -9.43 7.03
N ILE A 161 -3.09 -10.24 8.08
CA ILE A 161 -2.55 -11.60 8.03
C ILE A 161 -3.73 -12.55 8.20
N ILE A 162 -4.02 -13.35 7.16
CA ILE A 162 -5.27 -14.10 7.05
C ILE A 162 -4.97 -15.57 6.79
N TRP A 163 -5.53 -16.44 7.62
CA TRP A 163 -5.55 -17.88 7.37
C TRP A 163 -6.67 -18.54 8.17
N GLU A 164 -7.19 -19.67 7.66
CA GLU A 164 -8.36 -20.30 8.26
C GLU A 164 -9.52 -19.28 8.38
N ASN A 165 -10.14 -19.12 9.52
CA ASN A 165 -11.15 -18.09 9.79
C ASN A 165 -10.61 -16.87 10.56
N THR A 166 -9.31 -16.69 10.59
CA THR A 166 -8.64 -15.68 11.44
C THR A 166 -8.01 -14.59 10.59
N VAL A 167 -8.23 -13.33 10.99
CA VAL A 167 -7.54 -12.14 10.48
C VAL A 167 -6.83 -11.46 11.63
N ALA A 168 -5.53 -11.28 11.53
CA ALA A 168 -4.77 -10.38 12.39
C ALA A 168 -4.53 -9.05 11.65
N ASN A 169 -5.14 -7.97 12.15
CA ASN A 169 -5.11 -6.62 11.55
C ASN A 169 -4.13 -5.74 12.28
N LEU A 170 -3.17 -5.16 11.57
CA LEU A 170 -2.20 -4.21 12.09
C LEU A 170 -2.18 -2.95 11.24
N ARG A 171 -2.59 -1.82 11.83
CA ARG A 171 -2.55 -0.51 11.16
C ARG A 171 -1.16 0.10 11.21
N PHE A 172 -0.80 0.79 10.13
CA PHE A 172 0.40 1.61 10.05
C PHE A 172 0.12 2.91 9.30
N GLU A 173 0.91 3.93 9.58
CA GLU A 173 0.83 5.26 9.00
C GLU A 173 2.08 5.54 8.17
N VAL A 174 1.91 6.33 7.11
CA VAL A 174 2.97 6.70 6.18
C VAL A 174 3.11 8.23 6.10
N PRO A 175 4.32 8.79 5.81
CA PRO A 175 4.59 10.23 5.89
C PRO A 175 4.08 10.98 4.66
N THR A 176 2.85 10.74 4.22
CA THR A 176 2.27 11.36 3.03
C THR A 176 2.18 12.87 3.16
N GLU A 177 1.77 13.36 4.32
CA GLU A 177 1.65 14.80 4.56
C GLU A 177 2.98 15.52 4.38
N GLU A 178 4.03 15.02 5.04
CA GLU A 178 5.38 15.62 4.95
C GLU A 178 5.89 15.65 3.51
N LYS A 179 5.79 14.53 2.81
CA LYS A 179 6.23 14.40 1.41
C LYS A 179 5.41 15.28 0.46
N ALA A 180 4.09 15.34 0.65
CA ALA A 180 3.21 16.18 -0.17
C ALA A 180 3.50 17.65 0.06
N MET A 181 3.66 18.09 1.31
CA MET A 181 3.98 19.47 1.65
C MET A 181 5.34 19.89 1.08
N ALA A 182 6.37 19.07 1.22
CA ALA A 182 7.70 19.35 0.63
C ALA A 182 7.63 19.46 -0.92
N SER A 183 6.83 18.58 -1.56
CA SER A 183 6.61 18.63 -3.01
C SER A 183 5.89 19.91 -3.44
N ILE A 184 4.84 20.30 -2.72
CA ILE A 184 4.06 21.51 -2.97
C ILE A 184 4.97 22.75 -2.84
N GLU A 185 5.71 22.88 -1.74
CA GLU A 185 6.63 24.00 -1.51
C GLU A 185 7.67 24.11 -2.64
N LYS A 186 8.28 23.00 -3.04
CA LYS A 186 9.23 22.95 -4.14
C LYS A 186 8.62 23.41 -5.47
N THR A 187 7.39 22.99 -5.76
CA THR A 187 6.71 23.26 -7.04
C THR A 187 6.20 24.67 -7.11
N MET A 188 5.71 25.24 -5.99
CA MET A 188 5.09 26.58 -5.96
C MET A 188 6.06 27.75 -6.21
N ASN A 189 7.34 27.49 -6.34
CA ASN A 189 8.35 28.48 -6.79
C ASN A 189 8.26 28.82 -8.30
N GLY A 190 7.39 28.14 -9.06
CA GLY A 190 7.17 28.38 -10.49
C GLY A 190 6.07 27.46 -11.05
N PRO A 191 4.88 27.37 -10.38
CA PRO A 191 3.91 26.35 -10.69
C PRO A 191 3.11 26.64 -11.95
N GLY A 192 2.74 25.57 -12.68
CA GLY A 192 1.74 25.60 -13.73
C GLY A 192 0.31 25.39 -13.19
N ALA A 193 -0.68 25.51 -14.07
CA ALA A 193 -2.10 25.30 -13.71
C ALA A 193 -2.37 23.95 -13.04
N GLY A 194 -1.70 22.90 -13.50
CA GLY A 194 -1.82 21.53 -12.93
C GLY A 194 -1.31 21.43 -11.50
N ASP A 195 -0.22 22.13 -11.19
CA ASP A 195 0.37 22.13 -9.85
C ASP A 195 -0.52 22.82 -8.83
N TYR A 196 -1.13 23.95 -9.22
CA TYR A 196 -2.12 24.65 -8.41
C TYR A 196 -3.36 23.77 -8.14
N PHE A 197 -3.84 23.02 -9.15
CA PHE A 197 -4.95 22.08 -8.97
C PHE A 197 -4.60 20.94 -8.01
N ALA A 198 -3.43 20.34 -8.17
CA ALA A 198 -2.98 19.25 -7.31
C ALA A 198 -2.82 19.71 -5.86
N ALA A 199 -2.22 20.89 -5.64
CA ALA A 199 -2.06 21.50 -4.32
C ALA A 199 -3.42 21.80 -3.66
N ALA A 200 -4.35 22.44 -4.40
CA ALA A 200 -5.70 22.72 -3.91
C ALA A 200 -6.47 21.45 -3.54
N THR A 201 -6.32 20.39 -4.34
CA THR A 201 -6.95 19.09 -4.08
C THR A 201 -6.44 18.48 -2.80
N TYR A 202 -5.12 18.43 -2.61
CA TYR A 202 -4.52 17.87 -1.40
C TYR A 202 -4.94 18.65 -0.14
N TYR A 203 -4.90 19.98 -0.17
CA TYR A 203 -5.31 20.81 0.97
C TYR A 203 -6.76 20.59 1.34
N HIS A 204 -7.64 20.49 0.36
CA HIS A 204 -9.06 20.19 0.57
C HIS A 204 -9.27 18.80 1.17
N ASP A 205 -8.68 17.75 0.57
CA ASP A 205 -8.85 16.37 1.01
C ASP A 205 -8.25 16.11 2.41
N ALA A 206 -7.17 16.83 2.76
CA ALA A 206 -6.54 16.79 4.07
C ALA A 206 -7.17 17.77 5.10
N ASN A 207 -8.24 18.48 4.71
CA ASN A 207 -8.91 19.51 5.53
C ASN A 207 -7.91 20.51 6.15
N LYS A 208 -6.95 20.96 5.33
CA LYS A 208 -5.97 21.99 5.69
C LYS A 208 -6.55 23.40 5.47
N ASP A 209 -5.71 24.36 5.20
CA ASP A 209 -6.12 25.73 4.89
C ASP A 209 -7.02 25.79 3.65
N LEU A 210 -8.35 25.78 3.87
CA LEU A 210 -9.37 25.79 2.80
C LEU A 210 -9.40 27.10 2.02
N GLU A 211 -9.06 28.23 2.64
CA GLU A 211 -8.95 29.52 1.92
C GLU A 211 -7.78 29.45 0.92
N GLN A 212 -6.64 28.93 1.33
CA GLN A 212 -5.51 28.74 0.42
C GLN A 212 -5.83 27.74 -0.69
N ALA A 213 -6.55 26.65 -0.38
CA ALA A 213 -7.04 25.72 -1.39
C ALA A 213 -7.96 26.40 -2.41
N TYR A 214 -8.82 27.31 -1.94
CA TYR A 214 -9.72 28.08 -2.78
C TYR A 214 -8.97 29.06 -3.70
N GLU A 215 -7.96 29.74 -3.20
CA GLU A 215 -7.08 30.60 -4.01
C GLU A 215 -6.38 29.79 -5.12
N TRP A 216 -5.82 28.65 -4.78
CA TRP A 216 -5.10 27.81 -5.73
C TRP A 216 -6.01 27.17 -6.79
N VAL A 217 -7.22 26.73 -6.44
CA VAL A 217 -8.14 26.19 -7.44
C VAL A 217 -8.61 27.27 -8.42
N ASN A 218 -8.77 28.53 -7.95
CA ASN A 218 -9.05 29.66 -8.83
C ASN A 218 -7.86 29.95 -9.74
N LYS A 219 -6.63 29.97 -9.19
CA LYS A 219 -5.40 30.21 -9.96
C LYS A 219 -5.20 29.13 -11.04
N SER A 220 -5.52 27.89 -10.73
CA SER A 220 -5.50 26.80 -11.70
C SER A 220 -6.46 27.05 -12.88
N LEU A 221 -7.69 27.52 -12.61
CA LEU A 221 -8.65 27.86 -13.66
C LEU A 221 -8.22 29.08 -14.49
N GLU A 222 -7.60 30.10 -13.87
CA GLU A 222 -7.10 31.30 -14.54
C GLU A 222 -5.93 31.00 -15.50
N MET A 223 -4.97 30.16 -15.04
CA MET A 223 -3.76 29.83 -15.81
C MET A 223 -4.00 28.73 -16.86
N GLY A 224 -5.01 27.91 -16.67
CA GLY A 224 -5.32 26.76 -17.51
C GLY A 224 -6.63 26.88 -18.27
N ASN A 225 -7.43 25.80 -18.22
CA ASN A 225 -8.74 25.76 -18.87
C ASN A 225 -9.84 26.21 -17.89
N PRO A 226 -10.44 27.40 -18.06
CA PRO A 226 -11.50 27.90 -17.18
C PRO A 226 -12.82 27.10 -17.26
N ASN A 227 -12.91 26.14 -18.19
CA ASN A 227 -14.06 25.26 -18.41
C ASN A 227 -13.76 23.81 -18.04
N ALA A 228 -12.62 23.54 -17.38
CA ALA A 228 -12.28 22.19 -16.90
C ALA A 228 -13.28 21.76 -15.83
N PHE A 229 -14.24 20.90 -16.21
CA PHE A 229 -15.35 20.51 -15.32
C PHE A 229 -14.86 19.85 -14.02
N TRP A 230 -13.75 19.11 -14.04
CA TRP A 230 -13.17 18.49 -12.85
C TRP A 230 -12.57 19.52 -11.87
N ILE A 231 -11.95 20.60 -12.38
CA ILE A 231 -11.43 21.70 -11.55
C ILE A 231 -12.59 22.53 -10.99
N LEU A 232 -13.59 22.83 -11.83
CA LEU A 232 -14.81 23.52 -11.39
C LEU A 232 -15.56 22.72 -10.32
N ARG A 233 -15.59 21.39 -10.44
CA ARG A 233 -16.14 20.50 -9.41
C ARG A 233 -15.37 20.64 -8.10
N ARG A 234 -14.05 20.58 -8.12
CA ARG A 234 -13.22 20.77 -6.92
C ARG A 234 -13.45 22.14 -6.30
N LYS A 235 -13.47 23.20 -7.11
CA LYS A 235 -13.81 24.57 -6.65
C LYS A 235 -15.16 24.61 -5.94
N SER A 236 -16.19 23.96 -6.48
CA SER A 236 -17.52 23.96 -5.88
C SER A 236 -17.54 23.32 -4.49
N LEU A 237 -16.80 22.24 -4.29
CA LEU A 237 -16.69 21.57 -2.99
C LEU A 237 -15.95 22.43 -1.97
N ILE A 238 -14.78 22.97 -2.33
CA ILE A 238 -14.01 23.85 -1.45
C ILE A 238 -14.84 25.08 -1.04
N ALA A 239 -15.55 25.68 -1.99
CA ALA A 239 -16.41 26.82 -1.71
C ALA A 239 -17.57 26.47 -0.75
N ALA A 240 -18.15 25.26 -0.90
CA ALA A 240 -19.20 24.78 0.00
C ALA A 240 -18.66 24.60 1.44
N ASP A 241 -17.49 23.99 1.60
CA ASP A 241 -16.86 23.78 2.90
C ASP A 241 -16.43 25.09 3.58
N LEU A 242 -16.14 26.13 2.78
CA LEU A 242 -15.92 27.51 3.26
C LEU A 242 -17.20 28.29 3.58
N GLY A 243 -18.39 27.70 3.33
CA GLY A 243 -19.67 28.41 3.48
C GLY A 243 -19.95 29.44 2.39
N LYS A 244 -19.18 29.50 1.29
CA LYS A 244 -19.34 30.37 0.13
C LYS A 244 -20.42 29.78 -0.81
N THR A 245 -21.65 29.71 -0.33
CA THR A 245 -22.74 28.94 -0.95
C THR A 245 -23.03 29.39 -2.40
N GLU A 246 -23.03 30.71 -2.68
CA GLU A 246 -23.30 31.22 -4.02
C GLU A 246 -22.23 30.79 -5.02
N GLU A 247 -20.94 30.89 -4.65
CA GLU A 247 -19.82 30.46 -5.47
C GLU A 247 -19.80 28.93 -5.66
N ALA A 248 -20.14 28.17 -4.62
CA ALA A 248 -20.26 26.71 -4.69
C ALA A 248 -21.31 26.31 -5.74
N ILE A 249 -22.50 26.88 -5.68
CA ILE A 249 -23.60 26.65 -6.62
C ILE A 249 -23.22 27.07 -8.05
N ALA A 250 -22.62 28.24 -8.21
CA ALA A 250 -22.20 28.73 -9.53
C ALA A 250 -21.14 27.80 -10.16
N ALA A 251 -20.14 27.39 -9.39
CA ALA A 251 -19.09 26.48 -9.87
C ALA A 251 -19.65 25.07 -10.20
N ALA A 252 -20.57 24.54 -9.39
CA ALA A 252 -21.21 23.26 -9.65
C ALA A 252 -22.10 23.29 -10.92
N LYS A 253 -22.87 24.35 -11.12
CA LYS A 253 -23.67 24.51 -12.35
C LYS A 253 -22.79 24.60 -13.59
N LYS A 254 -21.69 25.35 -13.53
CA LYS A 254 -20.73 25.42 -14.64
C LYS A 254 -20.06 24.08 -14.89
N SER A 255 -19.60 23.38 -13.83
CA SER A 255 -19.05 22.03 -13.92
C SER A 255 -20.03 21.05 -14.57
N LEU A 256 -21.31 21.09 -14.16
CA LEU A 256 -22.36 20.24 -14.73
C LEU A 256 -22.51 20.48 -16.24
N ALA A 257 -22.63 21.74 -16.66
CA ALA A 257 -22.81 22.09 -18.08
C ALA A 257 -21.59 21.62 -18.92
N GLU A 258 -20.39 21.80 -18.45
CA GLU A 258 -19.17 21.37 -19.17
C GLU A 258 -19.00 19.84 -19.15
N ALA A 259 -19.40 19.16 -18.07
CA ALA A 259 -19.42 17.69 -18.01
C ALA A 259 -20.45 17.08 -18.96
N GLU A 260 -21.64 17.70 -19.11
CA GLU A 260 -22.66 17.30 -20.08
C GLU A 260 -22.15 17.44 -21.52
N LYS A 261 -21.49 18.55 -21.87
CA LYS A 261 -20.85 18.75 -23.18
C LYS A 261 -19.75 17.71 -23.46
N ALA A 262 -18.99 17.32 -22.42
CA ALA A 262 -17.93 16.32 -22.53
C ALA A 262 -18.46 14.88 -22.50
N GLY A 263 -19.76 14.65 -22.26
CA GLY A 263 -20.36 13.32 -22.13
C GLY A 263 -19.95 12.56 -20.86
N ASN A 264 -19.39 13.23 -19.86
CA ASN A 264 -18.92 12.60 -18.63
C ASN A 264 -20.06 12.45 -17.61
N GLN A 265 -20.70 11.28 -17.63
CA GLN A 265 -21.88 11.00 -16.80
C GLN A 265 -21.60 10.96 -15.29
N ASP A 266 -20.39 10.61 -14.86
CA ASP A 266 -20.00 10.58 -13.45
C ASP A 266 -20.02 12.00 -12.87
N TYR A 267 -19.38 12.96 -13.55
CA TYR A 267 -19.37 14.35 -13.11
C TYR A 267 -20.76 15.01 -13.22
N VAL A 268 -21.55 14.63 -14.23
CA VAL A 268 -22.96 15.05 -14.34
C VAL A 268 -23.73 14.62 -13.10
N LYS A 269 -23.63 13.35 -12.72
CA LYS A 269 -24.30 12.82 -11.52
C LYS A 269 -23.81 13.52 -10.25
N MET A 270 -22.50 13.58 -10.02
CA MET A 270 -21.91 14.21 -8.83
C MET A 270 -22.34 15.67 -8.65
N ASN A 271 -22.38 16.45 -9.72
CA ASN A 271 -22.82 17.85 -9.63
C ASN A 271 -24.34 17.98 -9.35
N LYS A 272 -25.17 17.14 -9.96
CA LYS A 272 -26.61 17.10 -9.69
C LYS A 272 -26.90 16.73 -8.23
N ASP A 273 -26.21 15.74 -7.70
CA ASP A 273 -26.36 15.30 -6.31
C ASP A 273 -26.05 16.46 -5.35
N SER A 274 -24.92 17.17 -5.54
CA SER A 274 -24.58 18.33 -4.68
C SER A 274 -25.56 19.50 -4.83
N LEU A 275 -25.99 19.84 -6.05
CA LEU A 275 -26.96 20.90 -6.24
C LEU A 275 -28.32 20.59 -5.60
N LYS A 276 -28.71 19.31 -5.58
CA LYS A 276 -29.90 18.84 -4.85
C LYS A 276 -29.72 18.94 -3.34
N GLU A 277 -28.57 18.51 -2.81
CA GLU A 277 -28.22 18.64 -1.39
C GLU A 277 -28.27 20.11 -0.93
N TRP A 278 -27.79 21.04 -1.76
CA TRP A 278 -27.81 22.49 -1.48
C TRP A 278 -29.15 23.17 -1.77
N GLY A 279 -30.19 22.39 -2.11
CA GLY A 279 -31.55 22.90 -2.28
C GLY A 279 -31.77 23.71 -3.55
N VAL A 280 -30.98 23.52 -4.60
CA VAL A 280 -31.02 24.28 -5.86
C VAL A 280 -31.67 23.50 -7.01
N MET A 281 -31.83 22.19 -6.86
CA MET A 281 -32.49 21.29 -7.84
C MET A 281 -33.48 20.36 -7.15
#